data_f4b69d9a39b0aa51dae1f083785eab10
#
_entry.id   f4b69d9a39b0aa51dae1f083785eab10
#
_cell.length_a   1.000
_cell.length_b   1.000
_cell.length_c   1.000
_cell.angle_alpha   90.00
_cell.angle_beta   90.00
_cell.angle_gamma   90.00
#
_symmetry.space_group_name_H-M   'P 1'
#
loop_
_entity.id
_entity.type
_entity.pdbx_description
1 polymer ?
#
loop_
_entity_poly.entity_id
_entity_poly.type
_entity_poly.pdbx_seq_one_letter_code
_entity_poly.pdbx_strand_id
1 'polypeptide(L)'
;MSAWENTFGAQFLAEAAQIAARLDVTSVEKAARIIAETRATGGRLFILGVGGSAANASHAVNDFRKIAAIEAYAPTDNVSELTARTNDEGWATVFEEWLKTSRLGTRDLVLVFSVGGGDLERNVSPNLVAALRFAKTAGAKIVGVVGRDGGYTAKVADACVLIPTVNPDHVTPHVEAFQAVVWHLLVSHPSVKVKQTKWESAAPGHTAARAVFLDRDGVLNRAVVRNGRPHPPWSVAELEVIPDARGALKRLRDQGYKLLVVTNQPDVSRGVASKASVDAINEKLGAELDLDEFFVCYHTDSDHCECRKPKPGLLLDAARRHQIDLTESFMVGDRWRDVEAGQKAGCRTILIDGGYQERKPEQPPTVQVHSLQEAADWILHANRRGVAR
;
A
#
# COMPACT_ATOMS: atom_id res chain seq x y z
N MET A 1 35.44 -9.57 -23.71
CA MET A 1 34.77 -10.24 -22.59
C MET A 1 35.69 -10.16 -21.39
N SER A 2 35.22 -9.64 -20.26
CA SER A 2 36.05 -9.46 -19.05
C SER A 2 36.38 -10.81 -18.43
N ALA A 3 37.56 -10.93 -17.81
CA ALA A 3 38.03 -12.18 -17.16
C ALA A 3 37.08 -12.67 -16.03
N TRP A 4 36.05 -11.92 -15.72
CA TRP A 4 35.08 -12.19 -14.64
C TRP A 4 33.76 -12.85 -15.10
N GLU A 5 33.54 -12.96 -16.43
CA GLU A 5 32.26 -13.47 -16.99
C GLU A 5 32.03 -14.98 -16.76
N ASN A 6 33.09 -15.75 -16.47
CA ASN A 6 33.02 -17.21 -16.24
C ASN A 6 33.38 -17.62 -14.81
N THR A 7 33.15 -16.76 -13.81
CA THR A 7 33.41 -17.12 -12.41
C THR A 7 32.16 -17.70 -11.74
N PHE A 8 32.36 -18.51 -10.70
CA PHE A 8 31.27 -19.02 -9.85
C PHE A 8 30.35 -17.90 -9.36
N GLY A 9 30.90 -16.76 -8.91
CA GLY A 9 30.11 -15.61 -8.46
C GLY A 9 29.23 -15.02 -9.57
N ALA A 10 29.78 -14.88 -10.79
CA ALA A 10 29.00 -14.40 -11.94
C ALA A 10 27.85 -15.36 -12.29
N GLN A 11 28.12 -16.66 -12.30
CA GLN A 11 27.09 -17.69 -12.52
C GLN A 11 26.01 -17.63 -11.44
N PHE A 12 26.36 -17.63 -10.16
CA PHE A 12 25.42 -17.63 -9.04
C PHE A 12 24.51 -16.39 -9.05
N LEU A 13 25.08 -15.21 -9.36
CA LEU A 13 24.30 -13.97 -9.49
C LEU A 13 23.38 -13.97 -10.73
N ALA A 14 23.83 -14.57 -11.84
CA ALA A 14 22.99 -14.75 -13.03
C ALA A 14 21.82 -15.70 -12.75
N GLU A 15 22.02 -16.78 -11.99
CA GLU A 15 20.95 -17.66 -11.51
C GLU A 15 19.94 -16.90 -10.64
N ALA A 16 20.41 -16.07 -9.69
CA ALA A 16 19.54 -15.23 -8.86
C ALA A 16 18.70 -14.25 -9.70
N ALA A 17 19.30 -13.62 -10.72
CA ALA A 17 18.57 -12.74 -11.63
C ALA A 17 17.50 -13.50 -12.43
N GLN A 18 17.77 -14.71 -12.87
CA GLN A 18 16.79 -15.56 -13.56
C GLN A 18 15.63 -15.95 -12.62
N ILE A 19 15.91 -16.30 -11.36
CA ILE A 19 14.88 -16.61 -10.37
C ILE A 19 13.96 -15.39 -10.17
N ALA A 20 14.54 -14.20 -9.95
CA ALA A 20 13.78 -12.97 -9.78
C ALA A 20 12.85 -12.68 -10.97
N ALA A 21 13.35 -12.85 -12.20
CA ALA A 21 12.57 -12.62 -13.42
C ALA A 21 11.45 -13.65 -13.65
N ARG A 22 11.52 -14.83 -13.02
CA ARG A 22 10.57 -15.94 -13.19
C ARG A 22 9.63 -16.13 -12.02
N LEU A 23 9.74 -15.31 -10.96
CA LEU A 23 8.77 -15.34 -9.85
C LEU A 23 7.36 -15.03 -10.35
N ASP A 24 6.40 -15.83 -9.92
CA ASP A 24 4.98 -15.57 -10.22
C ASP A 24 4.42 -14.43 -9.37
N VAL A 25 4.33 -13.25 -9.98
CA VAL A 25 3.78 -12.04 -9.34
C VAL A 25 2.33 -12.25 -8.90
N THR A 26 1.54 -13.05 -9.62
CA THR A 26 0.15 -13.31 -9.26
C THR A 26 0.03 -14.01 -7.89
N SER A 27 0.89 -14.99 -7.64
CA SER A 27 0.97 -15.68 -6.35
C SER A 27 1.43 -14.74 -5.22
N VAL A 28 2.36 -13.82 -5.51
CA VAL A 28 2.81 -12.81 -4.54
C VAL A 28 1.68 -11.86 -4.17
N GLU A 29 0.96 -11.32 -5.16
CA GLU A 29 -0.19 -10.43 -4.94
C GLU A 29 -1.31 -11.12 -4.14
N LYS A 30 -1.56 -12.41 -4.42
CA LYS A 30 -2.54 -13.21 -3.67
C LYS A 30 -2.09 -13.40 -2.21
N ALA A 31 -0.81 -13.70 -1.97
CA ALA A 31 -0.25 -13.82 -0.63
C ALA A 31 -0.35 -12.49 0.14
N ALA A 32 0.01 -11.37 -0.48
CA ALA A 32 -0.10 -10.04 0.12
C ALA A 32 -1.54 -9.71 0.53
N ARG A 33 -2.52 -10.05 -0.31
CA ARG A 33 -3.95 -9.85 0.00
C ARG A 33 -4.37 -10.66 1.23
N ILE A 34 -4.03 -11.94 1.30
CA ILE A 34 -4.36 -12.81 2.44
C ILE A 34 -3.75 -12.26 3.73
N ILE A 35 -2.50 -11.80 3.70
CA ILE A 35 -1.83 -11.20 4.86
C ILE A 35 -2.55 -9.91 5.30
N ALA A 36 -2.93 -9.05 4.35
CA ALA A 36 -3.66 -7.82 4.64
C ALA A 36 -5.06 -8.10 5.24
N GLU A 37 -5.78 -9.10 4.73
CA GLU A 37 -7.07 -9.57 5.25
C GLU A 37 -6.92 -10.12 6.67
N THR A 38 -5.88 -10.93 6.94
CA THR A 38 -5.57 -11.44 8.28
C THR A 38 -5.39 -10.31 9.28
N ARG A 39 -4.63 -9.26 8.92
CA ARG A 39 -4.50 -8.08 9.76
C ARG A 39 -5.84 -7.38 9.98
N ALA A 40 -6.61 -7.15 8.93
CA ALA A 40 -7.87 -6.42 8.98
C ALA A 40 -8.91 -7.10 9.89
N THR A 41 -8.88 -8.43 9.97
CA THR A 41 -9.75 -9.22 10.84
C THR A 41 -9.22 -9.43 12.27
N GLY A 42 -8.05 -8.83 12.60
CA GLY A 42 -7.39 -9.01 13.90
C GLY A 42 -6.87 -10.45 14.11
N GLY A 43 -6.56 -11.15 13.00
CA GLY A 43 -5.91 -12.45 13.03
C GLY A 43 -4.41 -12.35 13.28
N ARG A 44 -3.79 -13.49 13.63
CA ARG A 44 -2.36 -13.62 13.94
C ARG A 44 -1.64 -14.33 12.80
N LEU A 45 -0.34 -14.09 12.70
CA LEU A 45 0.55 -14.72 11.73
C LEU A 45 1.50 -15.71 12.43
N PHE A 46 1.44 -16.96 12.05
CA PHE A 46 2.34 -18.01 12.54
C PHE A 46 3.29 -18.43 11.42
N ILE A 47 4.60 -18.17 11.60
CA ILE A 47 5.61 -18.41 10.57
C ILE A 47 6.38 -19.68 10.91
N LEU A 48 6.30 -20.68 10.04
CA LEU A 48 6.94 -21.97 10.20
C LEU A 48 8.15 -22.13 9.27
N GLY A 49 9.25 -22.63 9.81
CA GLY A 49 10.44 -22.93 9.03
C GLY A 49 11.36 -23.91 9.79
N VAL A 50 12.28 -24.55 9.08
CA VAL A 50 13.29 -25.45 9.63
C VAL A 50 14.66 -25.05 9.08
N GLY A 51 15.70 -25.09 9.91
CA GLY A 51 17.06 -24.70 9.52
C GLY A 51 17.17 -23.22 9.11
N GLY A 52 17.75 -22.92 7.94
CA GLY A 52 17.85 -21.55 7.42
C GLY A 52 16.47 -20.90 7.23
N SER A 53 15.47 -21.69 6.85
CA SER A 53 14.09 -21.21 6.78
C SER A 53 13.51 -20.82 8.15
N ALA A 54 13.96 -21.42 9.27
CA ALA A 54 13.58 -20.98 10.62
C ALA A 54 14.22 -19.63 10.96
N ALA A 55 15.47 -19.41 10.58
CA ALA A 55 16.13 -18.11 10.74
C ALA A 55 15.39 -17.00 9.98
N ASN A 56 14.97 -17.29 8.74
CA ASN A 56 14.10 -16.40 7.96
C ASN A 56 12.76 -16.15 8.66
N ALA A 57 12.14 -17.18 9.27
CA ALA A 57 10.89 -17.03 10.01
C ALA A 57 11.02 -16.09 11.21
N SER A 58 12.05 -16.25 12.02
CA SER A 58 12.35 -15.38 13.18
C SER A 58 12.55 -13.92 12.74
N HIS A 59 13.29 -13.69 11.65
CA HIS A 59 13.47 -12.34 11.13
C HIS A 59 12.15 -11.76 10.59
N ALA A 60 11.40 -12.52 9.82
CA ALA A 60 10.12 -12.09 9.27
C ALA A 60 9.11 -11.72 10.37
N VAL A 61 9.07 -12.46 11.49
CA VAL A 61 8.24 -12.12 12.67
C VAL A 61 8.47 -10.69 13.13
N ASN A 62 9.75 -10.27 13.28
CA ASN A 62 10.08 -8.91 13.68
C ASN A 62 9.48 -7.87 12.71
N ASP A 63 9.63 -8.08 11.42
CA ASP A 63 9.20 -7.10 10.42
C ASP A 63 7.68 -7.06 10.24
N PHE A 64 7.00 -8.20 10.24
CA PHE A 64 5.53 -8.20 10.21
C PHE A 64 4.94 -7.52 11.45
N ARG A 65 5.53 -7.70 12.63
CA ARG A 65 5.12 -6.99 13.85
C ARG A 65 5.39 -5.49 13.76
N LYS A 66 6.59 -5.10 13.33
CA LYS A 66 7.06 -3.71 13.35
C LYS A 66 6.50 -2.88 12.20
N ILE A 67 6.48 -3.43 10.98
CA ILE A 67 6.16 -2.70 9.75
C ILE A 67 4.70 -2.87 9.36
N ALA A 68 4.17 -4.11 9.46
CA ALA A 68 2.80 -4.42 9.10
C ALA A 68 1.81 -4.34 10.27
N ALA A 69 2.28 -4.17 11.51
CA ALA A 69 1.48 -4.16 12.73
C ALA A 69 0.58 -5.42 12.87
N ILE A 70 1.10 -6.59 12.49
CA ILE A 70 0.43 -7.87 12.65
C ILE A 70 1.04 -8.59 13.85
N GLU A 71 0.22 -9.15 14.72
CA GLU A 71 0.67 -10.06 15.76
C GLU A 71 1.25 -11.34 15.10
N ALA A 72 2.58 -11.53 15.21
CA ALA A 72 3.29 -12.60 14.52
C ALA A 72 4.20 -13.38 15.47
N TYR A 73 4.37 -14.69 15.21
CA TYR A 73 5.15 -15.62 16.01
C TYR A 73 5.83 -16.68 15.14
N ALA A 74 7.00 -17.17 15.61
CA ALA A 74 7.61 -18.40 15.10
C ALA A 74 7.84 -19.39 16.26
N PRO A 75 7.46 -20.68 16.11
CA PRO A 75 7.67 -21.67 17.15
C PRO A 75 9.14 -21.85 17.53
N THR A 76 10.03 -21.59 16.61
CA THR A 76 11.49 -21.72 16.78
C THR A 76 12.13 -20.62 17.61
N ASP A 77 11.39 -19.54 17.94
CA ASP A 77 11.91 -18.45 18.78
C ASP A 77 11.94 -18.85 20.26
N ASN A 78 11.15 -19.84 20.69
CA ASN A 78 11.22 -20.40 22.03
C ASN A 78 12.00 -21.73 22.02
N VAL A 79 13.31 -21.63 22.16
CA VAL A 79 14.22 -22.77 22.14
C VAL A 79 13.87 -23.78 23.25
N SER A 80 13.43 -23.31 24.42
CA SER A 80 13.07 -24.18 25.56
C SER A 80 11.88 -25.07 25.20
N GLU A 81 10.79 -24.51 24.67
CA GLU A 81 9.61 -25.28 24.27
C GLU A 81 9.92 -26.22 23.10
N LEU A 82 10.65 -25.71 22.08
CA LEU A 82 11.05 -26.50 20.93
C LEU A 82 11.85 -27.75 21.33
N THR A 83 12.82 -27.60 22.21
CA THR A 83 13.68 -28.71 22.64
C THR A 83 12.96 -29.68 23.57
N ALA A 84 12.14 -29.19 24.50
CA ALA A 84 11.32 -30.02 25.37
C ALA A 84 10.35 -30.87 24.57
N ARG A 85 9.55 -30.26 23.65
CA ARG A 85 8.63 -30.98 22.80
C ARG A 85 9.33 -32.00 21.88
N THR A 86 10.50 -31.65 21.36
CA THR A 86 11.29 -32.58 20.53
C THR A 86 11.70 -33.81 21.33
N ASN A 87 12.12 -33.62 22.60
CA ASN A 87 12.55 -34.69 23.48
C ASN A 87 11.38 -35.60 23.94
N ASP A 88 10.26 -34.98 24.30
CA ASP A 88 9.15 -35.65 24.97
C ASP A 88 8.09 -36.21 24.01
N GLU A 89 7.80 -35.47 22.90
CA GLU A 89 6.73 -35.73 21.97
C GLU A 89 7.25 -36.11 20.56
N GLY A 90 8.53 -35.82 20.29
CA GLY A 90 9.18 -36.09 19.01
C GLY A 90 9.06 -34.94 18.01
N TRP A 91 10.04 -34.85 17.09
CA TRP A 91 10.20 -33.77 16.12
C TRP A 91 9.00 -33.62 15.18
N ALA A 92 8.28 -34.68 14.89
CA ALA A 92 7.18 -34.64 13.93
C ALA A 92 5.99 -33.78 14.40
N THR A 93 5.79 -33.63 15.69
CA THR A 93 4.61 -32.96 16.28
C THR A 93 4.87 -31.56 16.80
N VAL A 94 6.14 -31.14 16.89
CA VAL A 94 6.54 -29.89 17.57
C VAL A 94 5.74 -28.66 17.12
N PHE A 95 5.50 -28.50 15.83
CA PHE A 95 4.77 -27.34 15.31
C PHE A 95 3.26 -27.49 15.45
N GLU A 96 2.73 -28.69 15.28
CA GLU A 96 1.31 -28.99 15.46
C GLU A 96 0.88 -28.70 16.90
N GLU A 97 1.59 -29.25 17.88
CA GLU A 97 1.29 -29.09 19.31
C GLU A 97 1.47 -27.63 19.77
N TRP A 98 2.47 -26.95 19.21
CA TRP A 98 2.65 -25.53 19.45
C TRP A 98 1.47 -24.68 18.91
N LEU A 99 0.98 -24.98 17.71
CA LEU A 99 -0.18 -24.30 17.11
C LEU A 99 -1.47 -24.60 17.87
N LYS A 100 -1.65 -25.85 18.39
CA LYS A 100 -2.78 -26.21 19.26
C LYS A 100 -2.79 -25.39 20.55
N THR A 101 -1.64 -25.31 21.22
CA THR A 101 -1.47 -24.51 22.45
C THR A 101 -1.72 -23.03 22.18
N SER A 102 -1.31 -22.52 21.02
CA SER A 102 -1.56 -21.17 20.56
C SER A 102 -3.02 -20.92 20.11
N ARG A 103 -3.87 -21.96 20.14
CA ARG A 103 -5.29 -21.86 19.74
C ARG A 103 -5.44 -21.28 18.33
N LEU A 104 -4.71 -21.87 17.36
CA LEU A 104 -4.85 -21.50 15.96
C LEU A 104 -6.30 -21.57 15.50
N GLY A 105 -6.81 -20.55 14.82
CA GLY A 105 -8.21 -20.47 14.41
C GLY A 105 -8.43 -19.86 13.03
N THR A 106 -9.69 -19.70 12.66
CA THR A 106 -10.13 -19.30 11.32
C THR A 106 -9.70 -17.90 10.87
N ARG A 107 -9.36 -17.02 11.81
CA ARG A 107 -8.85 -15.65 11.51
C ARG A 107 -7.34 -15.63 11.31
N ASP A 108 -6.64 -16.69 11.71
CA ASP A 108 -5.18 -16.73 11.71
C ASP A 108 -4.63 -17.20 10.35
N LEU A 109 -3.36 -16.92 10.14
CA LEU A 109 -2.60 -17.30 8.96
C LEU A 109 -1.34 -18.08 9.35
N VAL A 110 -1.11 -19.21 8.70
CA VAL A 110 0.17 -19.93 8.75
C VAL A 110 0.97 -19.59 7.50
N LEU A 111 2.14 -18.97 7.67
CA LEU A 111 3.11 -18.70 6.62
C LEU A 111 4.24 -19.71 6.71
N VAL A 112 4.51 -20.41 5.62
CA VAL A 112 5.53 -21.48 5.56
C VAL A 112 6.73 -21.04 4.74
N PHE A 113 7.90 -21.13 5.33
CA PHE A 113 9.18 -21.06 4.63
C PHE A 113 9.80 -22.45 4.59
N SER A 114 10.07 -23.00 3.40
CA SER A 114 10.68 -24.32 3.25
C SER A 114 11.34 -24.48 1.89
N VAL A 115 12.46 -25.19 1.85
CA VAL A 115 13.13 -25.52 0.58
C VAL A 115 12.30 -26.49 -0.25
N GLY A 116 11.64 -27.47 0.36
CA GLY A 116 10.88 -28.51 -0.34
C GLY A 116 9.39 -28.57 -0.03
N GLY A 117 8.88 -27.72 0.91
CA GLY A 117 7.47 -27.67 1.24
C GLY A 117 6.90 -28.86 2.04
N GLY A 118 7.74 -29.81 2.46
CA GLY A 118 7.35 -31.07 3.12
C GLY A 118 6.84 -32.14 2.16
N ASP A 119 7.03 -33.41 2.53
CA ASP A 119 6.58 -34.56 1.75
C ASP A 119 6.04 -35.64 2.68
N LEU A 120 4.76 -35.99 2.52
CA LEU A 120 4.07 -36.95 3.34
C LEU A 120 4.55 -38.39 3.08
N GLU A 121 4.80 -38.72 1.80
CA GLU A 121 5.17 -40.07 1.38
C GLU A 121 6.62 -40.40 1.73
N ARG A 122 7.50 -39.43 1.54
CA ARG A 122 8.94 -39.56 1.80
C ARG A 122 9.32 -39.18 3.23
N ASN A 123 8.36 -38.80 4.06
CA ASN A 123 8.57 -38.33 5.42
C ASN A 123 9.59 -37.20 5.56
N VAL A 124 9.56 -36.25 4.61
CA VAL A 124 10.42 -35.05 4.64
C VAL A 124 9.70 -33.91 5.35
N SER A 125 10.33 -33.32 6.36
CA SER A 125 9.75 -32.28 7.22
C SER A 125 8.35 -32.67 7.77
N PRO A 126 8.24 -33.82 8.48
CA PRO A 126 6.95 -34.30 8.99
C PRO A 126 6.28 -33.29 9.93
N ASN A 127 7.06 -32.48 10.66
CA ASN A 127 6.58 -31.39 11.51
C ASN A 127 5.80 -30.31 10.71
N LEU A 128 6.27 -29.92 9.51
CA LEU A 128 5.51 -29.03 8.64
C LEU A 128 4.23 -29.67 8.13
N VAL A 129 4.30 -30.92 7.69
CA VAL A 129 3.13 -31.65 7.20
C VAL A 129 2.05 -31.78 8.27
N ALA A 130 2.42 -32.16 9.51
CA ALA A 130 1.50 -32.27 10.64
C ALA A 130 0.85 -30.91 10.96
N ALA A 131 1.65 -29.85 11.05
CA ALA A 131 1.17 -28.50 11.30
C ALA A 131 0.19 -28.01 10.23
N LEU A 132 0.47 -28.25 8.96
CA LEU A 132 -0.40 -27.84 7.85
C LEU A 132 -1.73 -28.63 7.82
N ARG A 133 -1.71 -29.91 8.15
CA ARG A 133 -2.95 -30.70 8.32
C ARG A 133 -3.81 -30.14 9.45
N PHE A 134 -3.18 -29.82 10.57
CA PHE A 134 -3.88 -29.19 11.69
C PHE A 134 -4.42 -27.82 11.31
N ALA A 135 -3.64 -26.96 10.63
CA ALA A 135 -4.07 -25.64 10.18
C ALA A 135 -5.32 -25.72 9.28
N LYS A 136 -5.36 -26.67 8.35
CA LYS A 136 -6.56 -26.92 7.53
C LYS A 136 -7.77 -27.32 8.38
N THR A 137 -7.59 -28.20 9.35
CA THR A 137 -8.67 -28.61 10.27
C THR A 137 -9.17 -27.45 11.13
N ALA A 138 -8.26 -26.58 11.58
CA ALA A 138 -8.57 -25.38 12.35
C ALA A 138 -9.22 -24.27 11.50
N GLY A 139 -9.24 -24.42 10.17
CA GLY A 139 -9.79 -23.43 9.24
C GLY A 139 -8.90 -22.20 9.03
N ALA A 140 -7.66 -22.24 9.49
CA ALA A 140 -6.69 -21.16 9.28
C ALA A 140 -6.26 -21.08 7.81
N LYS A 141 -5.92 -19.88 7.35
CA LYS A 141 -5.34 -19.69 6.02
C LYS A 141 -3.90 -20.17 5.99
N ILE A 142 -3.43 -20.58 4.82
CA ILE A 142 -2.07 -21.06 4.60
C ILE A 142 -1.46 -20.33 3.41
N VAL A 143 -0.28 -19.75 3.62
CA VAL A 143 0.55 -19.16 2.57
C VAL A 143 1.91 -19.86 2.59
N GLY A 144 2.42 -20.25 1.40
CA GLY A 144 3.74 -20.87 1.26
C GLY A 144 4.71 -19.96 0.50
N VAL A 145 5.98 -19.95 0.92
CA VAL A 145 7.13 -19.46 0.14
C VAL A 145 8.14 -20.60 0.10
N VAL A 146 8.12 -21.36 -0.97
CA VAL A 146 8.77 -22.68 -1.05
C VAL A 146 9.48 -22.85 -2.38
N GLY A 147 10.43 -23.79 -2.42
CA GLY A 147 11.15 -24.14 -3.65
C GLY A 147 10.72 -25.50 -4.20
N ARG A 148 11.52 -26.01 -5.15
CA ARG A 148 11.30 -27.29 -5.85
C ARG A 148 9.90 -27.32 -6.50
N ASP A 149 9.11 -28.36 -6.23
CA ASP A 149 7.72 -28.53 -6.66
C ASP A 149 6.70 -28.00 -5.63
N GLY A 150 7.18 -27.43 -4.53
CA GLY A 150 6.38 -26.90 -3.43
C GLY A 150 5.87 -27.93 -2.44
N GLY A 151 6.05 -29.22 -2.71
CA GLY A 151 5.71 -30.33 -1.83
C GLY A 151 4.28 -30.31 -1.29
N TYR A 152 4.10 -30.72 -0.04
CA TYR A 152 2.80 -30.72 0.62
C TYR A 152 2.22 -29.32 0.82
N THR A 153 3.08 -28.31 1.06
CA THR A 153 2.67 -26.93 1.24
C THR A 153 1.91 -26.41 0.02
N ALA A 154 2.43 -26.61 -1.20
CA ALA A 154 1.77 -26.14 -2.42
C ALA A 154 0.41 -26.80 -2.65
N LYS A 155 0.22 -28.06 -2.19
CA LYS A 155 -1.04 -28.80 -2.34
C LYS A 155 -2.17 -28.26 -1.45
N VAL A 156 -1.82 -27.65 -0.29
CA VAL A 156 -2.82 -27.24 0.71
C VAL A 156 -2.91 -25.73 0.92
N ALA A 157 -1.98 -24.94 0.40
CA ALA A 157 -1.93 -23.49 0.60
C ALA A 157 -3.04 -22.75 -0.15
N ASP A 158 -3.57 -21.70 0.46
CA ASP A 158 -4.47 -20.73 -0.17
C ASP A 158 -3.74 -19.86 -1.19
N ALA A 159 -2.44 -19.56 -0.94
CA ALA A 159 -1.50 -18.98 -1.91
C ALA A 159 -0.11 -19.59 -1.71
N CYS A 160 0.61 -19.83 -2.81
CA CYS A 160 1.95 -20.41 -2.75
C CYS A 160 2.87 -19.70 -3.75
N VAL A 161 3.88 -19.02 -3.22
CA VAL A 161 4.96 -18.44 -4.03
C VAL A 161 6.02 -19.53 -4.21
N LEU A 162 6.10 -20.04 -5.43
CA LEU A 162 7.08 -21.06 -5.77
C LEU A 162 8.35 -20.39 -6.30
N ILE A 163 9.48 -20.62 -5.62
CA ILE A 163 10.79 -20.13 -6.02
C ILE A 163 11.32 -21.04 -7.14
N PRO A 164 11.52 -20.53 -8.37
CA PRO A 164 11.92 -21.35 -9.50
C PRO A 164 13.29 -22.02 -9.30
N THR A 165 13.39 -23.32 -9.62
CA THR A 165 14.67 -24.00 -9.72
C THR A 165 15.32 -23.66 -11.06
N VAL A 166 16.45 -23.00 -11.05
CA VAL A 166 17.25 -22.67 -12.27
C VAL A 166 18.52 -23.52 -12.35
N ASN A 167 19.04 -23.94 -11.20
CA ASN A 167 20.16 -24.84 -11.07
C ASN A 167 19.88 -25.87 -9.95
N PRO A 168 19.81 -27.16 -10.26
CA PRO A 168 19.54 -28.23 -9.27
C PRO A 168 20.57 -28.28 -8.13
N ASP A 169 21.82 -27.92 -8.39
CA ASP A 169 22.89 -27.97 -7.39
C ASP A 169 22.82 -26.81 -6.39
N HIS A 170 22.13 -25.71 -6.75
CA HIS A 170 22.02 -24.52 -5.92
C HIS A 170 20.60 -24.27 -5.37
N VAL A 171 19.73 -25.28 -5.33
CA VAL A 171 18.34 -25.14 -4.90
C VAL A 171 18.24 -24.56 -3.49
N THR A 172 18.93 -25.16 -2.51
CA THR A 172 18.83 -24.75 -1.11
C THR A 172 19.28 -23.30 -0.89
N PRO A 173 20.49 -22.87 -1.30
CA PRO A 173 20.93 -21.50 -1.07
C PRO A 173 20.05 -20.47 -1.78
N HIS A 174 19.60 -20.76 -3.00
CA HIS A 174 18.70 -19.85 -3.71
C HIS A 174 17.32 -19.78 -3.06
N VAL A 175 16.73 -20.91 -2.66
CA VAL A 175 15.41 -20.89 -2.04
C VAL A 175 15.44 -20.11 -0.70
N GLU A 176 16.44 -20.35 0.14
CA GLU A 176 16.57 -19.63 1.42
C GLU A 176 16.82 -18.14 1.22
N ALA A 177 17.64 -17.75 0.24
CA ALA A 177 17.86 -16.35 -0.09
C ALA A 177 16.58 -15.68 -0.63
N PHE A 178 15.84 -16.37 -1.52
CA PHE A 178 14.61 -15.83 -2.08
C PHE A 178 13.41 -15.87 -1.13
N GLN A 179 13.40 -16.72 -0.10
CA GLN A 179 12.47 -16.55 1.03
C GLN A 179 12.63 -15.14 1.61
N ALA A 180 13.88 -14.69 1.81
CA ALA A 180 14.15 -13.35 2.33
C ALA A 180 13.68 -12.26 1.35
N VAL A 181 13.94 -12.40 0.07
CA VAL A 181 13.44 -11.46 -0.95
C VAL A 181 11.91 -11.37 -0.93
N VAL A 182 11.22 -12.51 -0.91
CA VAL A 182 9.75 -12.57 -0.98
C VAL A 182 9.11 -12.01 0.28
N TRP A 183 9.57 -12.38 1.50
CA TRP A 183 8.90 -11.84 2.69
C TRP A 183 9.20 -10.35 2.89
N HIS A 184 10.37 -9.83 2.48
CA HIS A 184 10.62 -8.39 2.45
C HIS A 184 9.71 -7.69 1.43
N LEU A 185 9.47 -8.29 0.26
CA LEU A 185 8.50 -7.79 -0.70
C LEU A 185 7.10 -7.75 -0.08
N LEU A 186 6.65 -8.84 0.54
CA LEU A 186 5.33 -8.93 1.17
C LEU A 186 5.14 -7.90 2.29
N VAL A 187 6.12 -7.74 3.18
CA VAL A 187 6.02 -6.76 4.29
C VAL A 187 6.11 -5.32 3.81
N SER A 188 6.76 -5.08 2.65
CA SER A 188 6.86 -3.77 2.01
C SER A 188 5.67 -3.46 1.09
N HIS A 189 4.83 -4.46 0.80
CA HIS A 189 3.70 -4.31 -0.12
C HIS A 189 2.71 -3.24 0.39
N PRO A 190 2.20 -2.33 -0.48
CA PRO A 190 1.34 -1.22 -0.05
C PRO A 190 0.08 -1.62 0.72
N SER A 191 -0.49 -2.82 0.45
CA SER A 191 -1.64 -3.33 1.19
C SER A 191 -1.28 -3.90 2.57
N VAL A 192 -0.02 -4.27 2.78
CA VAL A 192 0.47 -4.93 4.02
C VAL A 192 1.17 -3.93 4.94
N LYS A 193 2.03 -3.11 4.39
CA LYS A 193 2.80 -2.11 5.13
C LYS A 193 1.91 -1.01 5.71
N VAL A 194 2.08 -0.70 7.00
CA VAL A 194 1.35 0.37 7.69
C VAL A 194 2.27 1.35 8.43
N LYS A 195 3.53 0.99 8.66
CA LYS A 195 4.50 1.85 9.33
C LYS A 195 5.74 2.04 8.46
N GLN A 196 6.27 3.25 8.46
CA GLN A 196 7.56 3.54 7.84
C GLN A 196 8.71 3.08 8.74
N THR A 197 9.82 2.67 8.13
CA THR A 197 11.06 2.41 8.85
C THR A 197 11.88 3.69 8.96
N LYS A 198 12.76 3.78 9.96
CA LYS A 198 13.65 4.94 10.12
C LYS A 198 14.58 5.18 8.92
N TRP A 199 14.86 4.14 8.14
CA TRP A 199 15.74 4.21 6.98
C TRP A 199 15.05 4.78 5.74
N GLU A 200 13.73 4.64 5.65
CA GLU A 200 12.93 5.27 4.58
C GLU A 200 12.83 6.78 4.77
N SER A 201 12.78 7.23 6.02
CA SER A 201 12.79 8.65 6.35
C SER A 201 14.21 9.26 6.35
N ALA A 202 15.26 8.44 6.40
CA ALA A 202 16.65 8.88 6.50
C ALA A 202 17.45 8.72 5.19
N ALA A 203 16.86 8.25 4.09
CA ALA A 203 17.57 8.16 2.81
C ALA A 203 17.95 9.56 2.32
N PRO A 204 19.26 9.88 2.16
CA PRO A 204 19.68 11.17 1.61
C PRO A 204 19.15 11.27 0.17
N GLY A 205 18.18 12.15 -0.07
CA GLY A 205 17.61 12.39 -1.40
C GLY A 205 16.14 11.98 -1.57
N HIS A 206 15.51 11.26 -0.66
CA HIS A 206 14.06 11.11 -0.61
C HIS A 206 13.46 12.15 0.35
N THR A 207 13.44 13.40 -0.06
CA THR A 207 12.44 14.32 0.45
C THR A 207 11.11 13.82 -0.10
N ALA A 208 10.23 13.30 0.77
CA ALA A 208 8.86 12.99 0.38
C ALA A 208 8.30 14.20 -0.39
N ALA A 209 7.70 13.95 -1.54
CA ALA A 209 7.21 15.04 -2.36
C ALA A 209 6.16 15.82 -1.59
N ARG A 210 6.12 17.14 -1.79
CA ARG A 210 5.06 17.98 -1.25
C ARG A 210 4.02 18.20 -2.34
N ALA A 211 2.76 18.25 -1.98
CA ALA A 211 1.69 18.46 -2.94
C ALA A 211 0.77 19.60 -2.53
N VAL A 212 0.18 20.22 -3.53
CA VAL A 212 -1.05 20.97 -3.38
C VAL A 212 -2.15 20.14 -4.03
N PHE A 213 -3.03 19.58 -3.19
CA PHE A 213 -4.26 18.94 -3.61
C PHE A 213 -5.28 20.03 -3.92
N LEU A 214 -5.92 19.92 -5.07
CA LEU A 214 -6.83 20.94 -5.59
C LEU A 214 -8.20 20.30 -5.83
N ASP A 215 -9.28 20.91 -5.34
CA ASP A 215 -10.57 20.60 -5.93
C ASP A 215 -10.61 21.12 -7.37
N ARG A 216 -11.50 20.58 -8.17
CA ARG A 216 -11.65 20.97 -9.57
C ARG A 216 -12.62 22.13 -9.74
N ASP A 217 -13.87 21.88 -9.37
CA ASP A 217 -14.99 22.79 -9.64
C ASP A 217 -15.07 23.89 -8.57
N GLY A 218 -14.94 25.15 -8.95
CA GLY A 218 -14.83 26.29 -8.04
C GLY A 218 -13.40 26.69 -7.69
N VAL A 219 -12.40 25.83 -8.01
CA VAL A 219 -10.96 26.09 -7.74
C VAL A 219 -10.16 26.24 -9.03
N LEU A 220 -10.32 25.31 -9.97
CA LEU A 220 -9.61 25.31 -11.27
C LEU A 220 -10.50 25.82 -12.42
N ASN A 221 -11.77 25.46 -12.37
CA ASN A 221 -12.77 25.94 -13.31
C ASN A 221 -13.98 26.52 -12.56
N ARG A 222 -14.70 27.42 -13.23
CA ARG A 222 -15.97 27.96 -12.71
C ARG A 222 -17.01 26.86 -12.60
N ALA A 223 -17.79 26.91 -11.52
CA ALA A 223 -19.00 26.10 -11.42
C ALA A 223 -20.09 26.67 -12.34
N VAL A 224 -20.85 25.81 -13.01
CA VAL A 224 -22.01 26.20 -13.83
C VAL A 224 -23.23 26.32 -12.92
N VAL A 225 -23.84 27.50 -12.86
CA VAL A 225 -25.05 27.69 -12.04
C VAL A 225 -26.27 27.17 -12.77
N ARG A 226 -26.91 26.12 -12.18
CA ARG A 226 -28.16 25.54 -12.67
C ARG A 226 -29.21 25.55 -11.53
N ASN A 227 -30.35 26.13 -11.79
CA ASN A 227 -31.43 26.26 -10.79
C ASN A 227 -30.95 26.90 -9.48
N GLY A 228 -30.07 27.90 -9.57
CA GLY A 228 -29.50 28.59 -8.39
C GLY A 228 -28.46 27.81 -7.60
N ARG A 229 -28.01 26.65 -8.09
CA ARG A 229 -26.99 25.82 -7.44
C ARG A 229 -25.75 25.64 -8.31
N PRO A 230 -24.55 25.61 -7.73
CA PRO A 230 -23.34 25.32 -8.46
C PRO A 230 -23.27 23.82 -8.84
N HIS A 231 -22.99 23.56 -10.11
CA HIS A 231 -22.78 22.24 -10.68
C HIS A 231 -21.44 22.19 -11.42
N PRO A 232 -20.85 21.00 -11.58
CA PRO A 232 -19.72 20.84 -12.48
C PRO A 232 -20.15 21.08 -13.94
N PRO A 233 -19.23 21.44 -14.85
CA PRO A 233 -19.48 21.38 -16.28
C PRO A 233 -19.72 19.91 -16.70
N TRP A 234 -20.70 19.70 -17.59
CA TRP A 234 -21.05 18.35 -18.10
C TRP A 234 -20.40 18.05 -19.45
N SER A 235 -19.79 19.08 -20.06
CA SER A 235 -19.07 18.93 -21.33
C SER A 235 -17.88 19.89 -21.38
N VAL A 236 -16.95 19.61 -22.29
CA VAL A 236 -15.81 20.50 -22.56
C VAL A 236 -16.26 21.88 -23.06
N ALA A 237 -17.41 22.00 -23.70
CA ALA A 237 -17.96 23.26 -24.18
C ALA A 237 -18.41 24.18 -23.02
N GLU A 238 -18.78 23.63 -21.88
CA GLU A 238 -19.16 24.39 -20.67
C GLU A 238 -17.97 24.70 -19.75
N LEU A 239 -16.79 24.16 -20.08
CA LEU A 239 -15.60 24.36 -19.24
C LEU A 239 -15.07 25.78 -19.38
N GLU A 240 -15.09 26.54 -18.28
CA GLU A 240 -14.49 27.86 -18.14
C GLU A 240 -13.38 27.80 -17.09
N VAL A 241 -12.11 27.82 -17.51
CA VAL A 241 -10.96 27.83 -16.61
C VAL A 241 -10.90 29.15 -15.85
N ILE A 242 -10.60 29.10 -14.55
CA ILE A 242 -10.46 30.30 -13.72
C ILE A 242 -9.29 31.15 -14.26
N PRO A 243 -9.50 32.45 -14.52
CA PRO A 243 -8.44 33.34 -14.89
C PRO A 243 -7.28 33.31 -13.90
N ASP A 244 -6.05 33.41 -14.38
CA ASP A 244 -4.81 33.39 -13.58
C ASP A 244 -4.50 32.05 -12.83
N ALA A 245 -5.35 31.02 -12.94
CA ALA A 245 -5.08 29.72 -12.35
C ALA A 245 -3.71 29.17 -12.79
N ARG A 246 -3.40 29.26 -14.09
CA ARG A 246 -2.11 28.81 -14.63
C ARG A 246 -0.91 29.50 -13.99
N GLY A 247 -1.01 30.81 -13.75
CA GLY A 247 0.07 31.61 -13.12
C GLY A 247 0.29 31.19 -11.66
N ALA A 248 -0.80 30.99 -10.90
CA ALA A 248 -0.76 30.56 -9.51
C ALA A 248 -0.14 29.15 -9.39
N LEU A 249 -0.60 28.21 -10.22
CA LEU A 249 -0.14 26.82 -10.24
C LEU A 249 1.33 26.72 -10.66
N LYS A 250 1.74 27.47 -11.70
CA LYS A 250 3.15 27.52 -12.11
C LYS A 250 4.08 27.94 -10.96
N ARG A 251 3.70 28.94 -10.18
CA ARG A 251 4.50 29.39 -9.03
C ARG A 251 4.63 28.31 -7.95
N LEU A 252 3.59 27.54 -7.69
CA LEU A 252 3.63 26.40 -6.77
C LEU A 252 4.54 25.30 -7.31
N ARG A 253 4.43 24.99 -8.60
CA ARG A 253 5.29 24.00 -9.27
C ARG A 253 6.76 24.41 -9.24
N ASP A 254 7.06 25.67 -9.52
CA ASP A 254 8.42 26.22 -9.47
C ASP A 254 9.06 26.10 -8.06
N GLN A 255 8.24 25.91 -7.00
CA GLN A 255 8.68 25.65 -5.63
C GLN A 255 8.68 24.16 -5.27
N GLY A 256 8.52 23.28 -6.26
CA GLY A 256 8.64 21.83 -6.11
C GLY A 256 7.40 21.12 -5.57
N TYR A 257 6.22 21.77 -5.59
CA TYR A 257 4.97 21.10 -5.28
C TYR A 257 4.46 20.29 -6.46
N LYS A 258 3.98 19.07 -6.19
CA LYS A 258 3.11 18.36 -7.12
C LYS A 258 1.71 18.95 -7.07
N LEU A 259 1.06 19.03 -8.24
CA LEU A 259 -0.27 19.61 -8.40
C LEU A 259 -1.27 18.49 -8.72
N LEU A 260 -1.99 18.04 -7.73
CA LEU A 260 -2.86 16.87 -7.79
C LEU A 260 -4.32 17.26 -7.62
N VAL A 261 -5.18 16.84 -8.54
CA VAL A 261 -6.61 17.16 -8.46
C VAL A 261 -7.36 16.04 -7.73
N VAL A 262 -8.18 16.42 -6.75
CA VAL A 262 -9.02 15.50 -5.96
C VAL A 262 -10.47 15.96 -6.01
N THR A 263 -11.32 15.32 -6.81
CA THR A 263 -12.66 15.82 -7.12
C THR A 263 -13.77 14.78 -6.95
N ASN A 264 -14.95 15.24 -6.48
CA ASN A 264 -16.16 14.44 -6.40
C ASN A 264 -17.05 14.71 -7.64
N GLN A 265 -17.31 13.67 -8.42
CA GLN A 265 -18.13 13.74 -9.64
C GLN A 265 -19.34 12.79 -9.60
N PRO A 266 -20.29 12.98 -8.65
CA PRO A 266 -21.41 12.05 -8.44
C PRO A 266 -22.41 12.04 -9.58
N ASP A 267 -22.38 13.03 -10.46
CA ASP A 267 -23.30 13.16 -11.59
C ASP A 267 -23.13 12.01 -12.61
N VAL A 268 -21.98 11.33 -12.59
CA VAL A 268 -21.78 10.11 -13.38
C VAL A 268 -22.64 8.97 -12.82
N SER A 269 -22.60 8.69 -11.52
CA SER A 269 -23.47 7.66 -10.91
C SER A 269 -24.97 8.01 -10.96
N ARG A 270 -25.28 9.30 -11.06
CA ARG A 270 -26.67 9.78 -11.24
C ARG A 270 -27.16 9.71 -12.68
N GLY A 271 -26.30 9.33 -13.63
CA GLY A 271 -26.64 9.29 -15.06
C GLY A 271 -26.80 10.67 -15.73
N VAL A 272 -26.36 11.75 -15.07
CA VAL A 272 -26.47 13.13 -15.57
C VAL A 272 -25.29 13.48 -16.47
N ALA A 273 -24.10 12.97 -16.16
CA ALA A 273 -22.90 13.11 -16.98
C ALA A 273 -22.30 11.73 -17.30
N SER A 274 -21.57 11.62 -18.40
CA SER A 274 -20.84 10.39 -18.72
C SER A 274 -19.42 10.45 -18.11
N LYS A 275 -18.86 9.29 -17.80
CA LYS A 275 -17.45 9.21 -17.39
C LYS A 275 -16.52 9.79 -18.46
N ALA A 276 -16.79 9.49 -19.73
CA ALA A 276 -16.02 10.02 -20.88
C ALA A 276 -16.04 11.56 -20.94
N SER A 277 -17.16 12.20 -20.60
CA SER A 277 -17.23 13.67 -20.54
C SER A 277 -16.36 14.21 -19.40
N VAL A 278 -16.36 13.57 -18.23
CA VAL A 278 -15.52 13.98 -17.09
C VAL A 278 -14.03 13.78 -17.42
N ASP A 279 -13.69 12.65 -18.06
CA ASP A 279 -12.31 12.36 -18.46
C ASP A 279 -11.80 13.38 -19.50
N ALA A 280 -12.63 13.77 -20.49
CA ALA A 280 -12.29 14.79 -21.48
C ALA A 280 -12.09 16.20 -20.87
N ILE A 281 -12.91 16.56 -19.87
CA ILE A 281 -12.73 17.80 -19.11
C ILE A 281 -11.40 17.79 -18.34
N ASN A 282 -11.12 16.66 -17.66
CA ASN A 282 -9.89 16.50 -16.89
C ASN A 282 -8.63 16.53 -17.78
N GLU A 283 -8.68 15.88 -18.93
CA GLU A 283 -7.60 15.90 -19.93
C GLU A 283 -7.32 17.33 -20.41
N LYS A 284 -8.37 18.08 -20.76
CA LYS A 284 -8.23 19.47 -21.17
C LYS A 284 -7.64 20.36 -20.06
N LEU A 285 -8.14 20.23 -18.82
CA LEU A 285 -7.60 20.96 -17.68
C LEU A 285 -6.13 20.59 -17.39
N GLY A 286 -5.81 19.30 -17.46
CA GLY A 286 -4.46 18.81 -17.27
C GLY A 286 -3.46 19.41 -18.23
N ALA A 287 -3.83 19.43 -19.53
CA ALA A 287 -3.00 20.01 -20.59
C ALA A 287 -2.87 21.54 -20.47
N GLU A 288 -3.97 22.24 -20.11
CA GLU A 288 -3.99 23.70 -20.04
C GLU A 288 -3.28 24.24 -18.79
N LEU A 289 -3.41 23.55 -17.65
CA LEU A 289 -2.90 23.99 -16.34
C LEU A 289 -1.63 23.27 -15.87
N ASP A 290 -1.11 22.32 -16.67
CA ASP A 290 0.07 21.52 -16.32
C ASP A 290 -0.09 20.78 -14.98
N LEU A 291 -1.16 19.98 -14.85
CA LEU A 291 -1.49 19.23 -13.64
C LEU A 291 -0.90 17.83 -13.70
N ASP A 292 -0.44 17.30 -12.56
CA ASP A 292 0.26 15.99 -12.53
C ASP A 292 -0.69 14.82 -12.67
N GLU A 293 -1.81 14.77 -11.92
CA GLU A 293 -2.79 13.67 -11.97
C GLU A 293 -4.14 14.07 -11.38
N PHE A 294 -5.19 13.34 -11.80
CA PHE A 294 -6.57 13.51 -11.33
C PHE A 294 -7.04 12.27 -10.57
N PHE A 295 -7.50 12.47 -9.35
CA PHE A 295 -8.16 11.47 -8.50
C PHE A 295 -9.63 11.79 -8.41
N VAL A 296 -10.48 10.94 -8.96
CA VAL A 296 -11.91 11.22 -9.15
C VAL A 296 -12.76 10.22 -8.37
N CYS A 297 -13.68 10.72 -7.55
CA CYS A 297 -14.73 9.92 -6.96
C CYS A 297 -16.03 10.10 -7.73
N TYR A 298 -16.54 9.02 -8.32
CA TYR A 298 -17.80 9.00 -9.04
C TYR A 298 -19.01 8.65 -8.17
N HIS A 299 -18.79 8.21 -6.92
CA HIS A 299 -19.83 7.73 -6.01
C HIS A 299 -20.71 8.84 -5.46
N THR A 300 -21.95 8.49 -5.11
CA THR A 300 -22.89 9.32 -4.36
C THR A 300 -22.68 9.15 -2.85
N ASP A 301 -23.40 9.89 -2.03
CA ASP A 301 -23.34 9.74 -0.56
C ASP A 301 -23.91 8.38 -0.09
N SER A 302 -24.85 7.78 -0.86
CA SER A 302 -25.46 6.46 -0.56
C SER A 302 -24.51 5.28 -0.80
N ASP A 303 -23.45 5.44 -1.55
CA ASP A 303 -22.50 4.35 -1.87
C ASP A 303 -21.51 4.09 -0.72
N HIS A 304 -21.50 4.94 0.31
CA HIS A 304 -20.66 4.82 1.52
C HIS A 304 -19.17 4.52 1.25
N CYS A 305 -18.64 4.93 0.07
CA CYS A 305 -17.26 4.68 -0.31
C CYS A 305 -16.27 5.47 0.57
N GLU A 306 -15.00 5.07 0.58
CA GLU A 306 -13.94 5.76 1.32
C GLU A 306 -13.29 6.92 0.54
N CYS A 307 -13.52 6.99 -0.79
CA CYS A 307 -12.88 8.00 -1.63
C CYS A 307 -13.62 9.35 -1.68
N ARG A 308 -14.95 9.38 -1.42
CA ARG A 308 -15.74 10.61 -1.52
C ARG A 308 -15.44 11.58 -0.39
N LYS A 309 -15.01 12.81 -0.71
CA LYS A 309 -14.88 13.91 0.26
C LYS A 309 -16.22 14.14 0.97
N PRO A 310 -16.29 14.27 2.31
CA PRO A 310 -15.22 14.65 3.24
C PRO A 310 -14.40 13.48 3.81
N LYS A 311 -14.42 12.29 3.23
CA LYS A 311 -13.46 11.23 3.57
C LYS A 311 -12.13 11.46 2.86
N PRO A 312 -10.99 11.08 3.46
CA PRO A 312 -9.67 11.42 2.96
C PRO A 312 -9.14 10.49 1.86
N GLY A 313 -9.93 9.49 1.42
CA GLY A 313 -9.45 8.38 0.60
C GLY A 313 -8.71 8.78 -0.69
N LEU A 314 -9.18 9.81 -1.43
CA LEU A 314 -8.49 10.29 -2.63
C LEU A 314 -7.11 10.89 -2.31
N LEU A 315 -7.00 11.68 -1.22
CA LEU A 315 -5.74 12.27 -0.80
C LEU A 315 -4.75 11.20 -0.34
N LEU A 316 -5.23 10.21 0.42
CA LEU A 316 -4.40 9.10 0.90
C LEU A 316 -3.92 8.21 -0.26
N ASP A 317 -4.75 7.99 -1.27
CA ASP A 317 -4.38 7.24 -2.47
C ASP A 317 -3.32 7.97 -3.29
N ALA A 318 -3.54 9.26 -3.52
CA ALA A 318 -2.58 10.13 -4.20
C ALA A 318 -1.25 10.20 -3.42
N ALA A 319 -1.29 10.32 -2.09
CA ALA A 319 -0.11 10.35 -1.25
C ALA A 319 0.70 9.06 -1.35
N ARG A 320 0.05 7.89 -1.35
CA ARG A 320 0.73 6.61 -1.57
C ARG A 320 1.38 6.53 -2.95
N ARG A 321 0.65 6.89 -4.00
CA ARG A 321 1.11 6.78 -5.39
C ARG A 321 2.28 7.69 -5.70
N HIS A 322 2.28 8.92 -5.18
CA HIS A 322 3.30 9.93 -5.44
C HIS A 322 4.31 10.11 -4.30
N GLN A 323 4.25 9.29 -3.25
CA GLN A 323 5.12 9.37 -2.07
C GLN A 323 5.10 10.78 -1.43
N ILE A 324 3.88 11.31 -1.18
CA ILE A 324 3.64 12.65 -0.65
C ILE A 324 3.71 12.66 0.89
N ASP A 325 4.41 13.66 1.43
CA ASP A 325 4.27 14.05 2.84
C ASP A 325 3.02 14.92 3.00
N LEU A 326 1.98 14.36 3.56
CA LEU A 326 0.71 15.06 3.77
C LEU A 326 0.84 16.20 4.78
N THR A 327 1.77 16.12 5.76
CA THR A 327 1.97 17.14 6.78
C THR A 327 2.63 18.41 6.22
N GLU A 328 3.39 18.26 5.13
CA GLU A 328 4.03 19.35 4.38
C GLU A 328 3.21 19.75 3.13
N SER A 329 1.99 19.23 3.01
CA SER A 329 1.12 19.41 1.86
C SER A 329 -0.13 20.21 2.21
N PHE A 330 -0.84 20.66 1.17
CA PHE A 330 -2.02 21.52 1.29
C PHE A 330 -3.21 20.92 0.55
N MET A 331 -4.42 21.08 1.12
CA MET A 331 -5.68 20.89 0.41
C MET A 331 -6.34 22.22 0.18
N VAL A 332 -6.55 22.59 -1.09
CA VAL A 332 -7.24 23.80 -1.53
C VAL A 332 -8.59 23.43 -2.11
N GLY A 333 -9.66 23.94 -1.55
CA GLY A 333 -11.03 23.69 -2.01
C GLY A 333 -11.93 24.90 -1.74
N ASP A 334 -13.12 24.86 -2.31
CA ASP A 334 -14.14 25.93 -2.14
C ASP A 334 -15.29 25.52 -1.20
N ARG A 335 -15.23 24.27 -0.67
CA ARG A 335 -16.32 23.70 0.13
C ARG A 335 -15.82 23.09 1.44
N TRP A 336 -16.74 23.01 2.43
CA TRP A 336 -16.46 22.37 3.71
C TRP A 336 -15.95 20.92 3.59
N ARG A 337 -16.40 20.18 2.54
CA ARG A 337 -15.96 18.78 2.30
C ARG A 337 -14.47 18.67 1.98
N ASP A 338 -13.92 19.67 1.34
CA ASP A 338 -12.50 19.74 1.00
C ASP A 338 -11.67 19.96 2.26
N VAL A 339 -12.11 20.90 3.10
CA VAL A 339 -11.45 21.22 4.36
C VAL A 339 -11.40 19.98 5.25
N GLU A 340 -12.54 19.31 5.46
CA GLU A 340 -12.59 18.11 6.31
C GLU A 340 -11.78 16.95 5.72
N ALA A 341 -11.79 16.75 4.40
CA ALA A 341 -10.98 15.72 3.77
C ALA A 341 -9.49 15.98 3.96
N GLY A 342 -9.05 17.22 3.77
CA GLY A 342 -7.67 17.65 3.99
C GLY A 342 -7.23 17.47 5.44
N GLN A 343 -8.05 17.90 6.40
CA GLN A 343 -7.78 17.74 7.84
C GLN A 343 -7.67 16.27 8.25
N LYS A 344 -8.59 15.42 7.79
CA LYS A 344 -8.56 13.98 8.04
C LYS A 344 -7.37 13.27 7.39
N ALA A 345 -6.85 13.82 6.30
CA ALA A 345 -5.63 13.35 5.65
C ALA A 345 -4.34 13.84 6.33
N GLY A 346 -4.42 14.86 7.18
CA GLY A 346 -3.26 15.48 7.84
C GLY A 346 -2.63 16.65 7.08
N CYS A 347 -3.33 17.19 6.06
CA CYS A 347 -2.90 18.37 5.31
C CYS A 347 -3.28 19.66 6.00
N ARG A 348 -2.51 20.72 5.73
CA ARG A 348 -2.99 22.10 5.94
C ARG A 348 -4.08 22.43 4.93
N THR A 349 -5.13 23.13 5.35
CA THR A 349 -6.32 23.34 4.52
C THR A 349 -6.55 24.79 4.21
N ILE A 350 -6.88 25.10 2.95
CA ILE A 350 -7.17 26.45 2.45
C ILE A 350 -8.57 26.43 1.84
N LEU A 351 -9.44 27.27 2.38
CA LEU A 351 -10.79 27.44 1.86
C LEU A 351 -10.83 28.66 0.96
N ILE A 352 -11.18 28.49 -0.29
CA ILE A 352 -11.53 29.59 -1.19
C ILE A 352 -13.01 29.93 -0.95
N ASP A 353 -13.28 31.13 -0.49
CA ASP A 353 -14.64 31.58 -0.22
C ASP A 353 -15.41 31.86 -1.52
N GLY A 354 -16.22 30.91 -1.93
CA GLY A 354 -17.13 31.03 -3.08
C GLY A 354 -18.47 31.71 -2.78
N GLY A 355 -18.68 32.17 -1.56
CA GLY A 355 -19.96 32.77 -1.13
C GLY A 355 -21.13 31.79 -1.02
N TYR A 356 -20.87 30.47 -0.92
CA TYR A 356 -21.92 29.45 -0.84
C TYR A 356 -22.53 29.40 0.56
N GLN A 357 -23.87 29.33 0.62
CA GLN A 357 -24.59 29.09 1.85
C GLN A 357 -24.66 27.59 2.15
N GLU A 358 -23.59 27.05 2.73
CA GLU A 358 -23.49 25.66 3.15
C GLU A 358 -23.12 25.55 4.63
N ARG A 359 -23.17 24.29 5.16
CA ARG A 359 -22.64 24.08 6.51
C ARG A 359 -21.13 24.40 6.54
N LYS A 360 -20.68 24.91 7.68
CA LYS A 360 -19.27 25.12 7.93
C LYS A 360 -18.57 23.77 8.22
N PRO A 361 -17.26 23.66 7.95
CA PRO A 361 -16.49 22.49 8.40
C PRO A 361 -16.49 22.40 9.94
N GLU A 362 -16.35 21.19 10.47
CA GLU A 362 -16.35 20.95 11.94
C GLU A 362 -15.18 21.69 12.63
N GLN A 363 -14.05 21.76 11.98
CA GLN A 363 -12.91 22.56 12.39
C GLN A 363 -12.63 23.64 11.33
N PRO A 364 -12.23 24.86 11.72
CA PRO A 364 -11.92 25.89 10.74
C PRO A 364 -10.75 25.49 9.82
N PRO A 365 -10.71 25.96 8.58
CA PRO A 365 -9.56 25.79 7.72
C PRO A 365 -8.33 26.48 8.31
N THR A 366 -7.12 26.06 7.87
CA THR A 366 -5.88 26.75 8.27
C THR A 366 -5.90 28.23 7.86
N VAL A 367 -6.48 28.51 6.68
CA VAL A 367 -6.72 29.88 6.21
C VAL A 367 -7.92 29.90 5.25
N GLN A 368 -8.62 31.04 5.20
CA GLN A 368 -9.66 31.34 4.23
C GLN A 368 -9.17 32.49 3.33
N VAL A 369 -9.38 32.35 2.02
CA VAL A 369 -8.93 33.28 0.96
C VAL A 369 -10.05 33.46 -0.06
N HIS A 370 -9.87 34.39 -1.03
CA HIS A 370 -10.91 34.68 -2.03
C HIS A 370 -10.54 34.18 -3.44
N SER A 371 -9.31 33.67 -3.63
CA SER A 371 -8.87 33.19 -4.95
C SER A 371 -7.77 32.16 -4.84
N LEU A 372 -7.56 31.40 -5.92
CA LEU A 372 -6.44 30.48 -6.05
C LEU A 372 -5.09 31.22 -6.02
N GLN A 373 -5.04 32.47 -6.51
CA GLN A 373 -3.86 33.33 -6.44
C GLN A 373 -3.49 33.63 -4.98
N GLU A 374 -4.45 34.02 -4.15
CA GLU A 374 -4.23 34.26 -2.72
C GLU A 374 -3.84 32.97 -1.98
N ALA A 375 -4.42 31.83 -2.35
CA ALA A 375 -4.03 30.53 -1.83
C ALA A 375 -2.56 30.22 -2.12
N ALA A 376 -2.13 30.41 -3.37
CA ALA A 376 -0.74 30.23 -3.78
C ALA A 376 0.21 31.19 -3.03
N ASP A 377 -0.17 32.45 -2.90
CA ASP A 377 0.61 33.44 -2.14
C ASP A 377 0.79 32.99 -0.69
N TRP A 378 -0.27 32.56 -0.05
CA TRP A 378 -0.23 32.09 1.34
C TRP A 378 0.67 30.85 1.49
N ILE A 379 0.54 29.84 0.62
CA ILE A 379 1.37 28.63 0.61
C ILE A 379 2.87 29.00 0.51
N LEU A 380 3.21 29.87 -0.43
CA LEU A 380 4.58 30.29 -0.68
C LEU A 380 5.18 31.10 0.49
N HIS A 381 4.36 31.88 1.20
CA HIS A 381 4.79 32.63 2.38
C HIS A 381 4.90 31.76 3.64
N ALA A 382 4.00 30.80 3.81
CA ALA A 382 4.03 29.86 4.92
C ALA A 382 5.31 28.99 4.92
N ASN A 383 5.81 28.66 3.74
CA ASN A 383 7.08 27.95 3.57
C ASN A 383 8.32 28.74 3.99
N ARG A 384 8.31 30.06 3.77
CA ARG A 384 9.45 30.93 4.15
C ARG A 384 9.62 31.05 5.67
N ARG A 385 8.55 30.87 6.44
CA ARG A 385 8.58 30.92 7.91
C ARG A 385 9.00 29.58 8.56
N GLY A 386 8.95 28.46 7.83
CA GLY A 386 9.39 27.14 8.29
C GLY A 386 10.90 26.90 8.17
N VAL A 387 11.63 27.72 7.40
CA VAL A 387 13.10 27.61 7.25
C VAL A 387 13.87 28.32 8.38
N ALA A 388 13.17 28.99 9.30
CA ALA A 388 13.76 29.73 10.43
C ALA A 388 13.50 29.04 11.79
N ARG A 389 13.53 27.70 11.83
CA ARG A 389 13.56 26.94 13.10
C ARG A 389 14.61 25.85 13.04
#